data_2a38e45fbdb9b2b8fb12fe1d1352d076
#
_entry.id   2a38e45fbdb9b2b8fb12fe1d1352d076
#
_cell.length_a   1.000
_cell.length_b   1.000
_cell.length_c   1.000
_cell.angle_alpha   90.00
_cell.angle_beta   90.00
_cell.angle_gamma   90.00
#
_symmetry.space_group_name_H-M   'P 1'
#
loop_
_entity.id
_entity.type
_entity.pdbx_description
1 polymer ?
#
loop_
_entity_poly.entity_id
_entity_poly.type
_entity_poly.pdbx_seq_one_letter_code
_entity_poly.pdbx_strand_id
1 'polypeptide(L)'
;MIDYSNEVFTAIGNAVRAEHANVAIVGENIRQPSSFPCVAMDETYNVPSQLSSSDAEEYAAVTYRVQVFATGEGKRAQAREIFATVAKTCHGLNLIRKTYTTTPDLYNSSIYQISATFEADIRSDGMIFRR
;
A
#
# COMPACT_ATOMS: atom_id res chain seq x y z
N MET A 1 -7.12 -19.44 -3.83
CA MET A 1 -6.28 -18.41 -3.16
C MET A 1 -7.11 -17.16 -2.90
N ILE A 2 -7.01 -16.63 -1.71
CA ILE A 2 -7.68 -15.38 -1.35
C ILE A 2 -6.86 -14.23 -1.90
N ASP A 3 -7.47 -13.38 -2.73
CA ASP A 3 -6.78 -12.23 -3.31
C ASP A 3 -7.73 -11.02 -3.34
N TYR A 4 -7.51 -10.08 -2.46
CA TYR A 4 -8.25 -8.84 -2.36
C TYR A 4 -7.38 -7.62 -2.64
N SER A 5 -6.24 -7.83 -3.31
CA SER A 5 -5.32 -6.74 -3.61
C SER A 5 -5.97 -5.66 -4.48
N ASN A 6 -6.78 -6.04 -5.46
CA ASN A 6 -7.45 -5.08 -6.32
C ASN A 6 -8.41 -4.18 -5.52
N GLU A 7 -9.17 -4.76 -4.61
CA GLU A 7 -10.12 -4.02 -3.79
C GLU A 7 -9.40 -3.05 -2.87
N VAL A 8 -8.33 -3.51 -2.22
CA VAL A 8 -7.52 -2.69 -1.32
C VAL A 8 -6.84 -1.56 -2.09
N PHE A 9 -6.21 -1.88 -3.21
CA PHE A 9 -5.47 -0.89 -4.01
C PHE A 9 -6.42 0.13 -4.66
N THR A 10 -7.60 -0.31 -5.07
CA THR A 10 -8.63 0.59 -5.60
C THR A 10 -9.11 1.57 -4.52
N ALA A 11 -9.34 1.10 -3.30
CA ALA A 11 -9.75 1.95 -2.19
C ALA A 11 -8.69 3.01 -1.87
N ILE A 12 -7.42 2.59 -1.81
CA ILE A 12 -6.30 3.50 -1.56
C ILE A 12 -6.18 4.51 -2.70
N GLY A 13 -6.22 4.05 -3.94
CA GLY A 13 -6.09 4.91 -5.12
C GLY A 13 -7.20 5.95 -5.20
N ASN A 14 -8.44 5.54 -4.93
CA ASN A 14 -9.57 6.46 -4.94
C ASN A 14 -9.45 7.52 -3.85
N ALA A 15 -9.04 7.12 -2.64
CA ALA A 15 -8.85 8.06 -1.54
C ALA A 15 -7.74 9.08 -1.84
N VAL A 16 -6.64 8.62 -2.43
CA VAL A 16 -5.52 9.50 -2.80
C VAL A 16 -5.95 10.48 -3.88
N ARG A 17 -6.64 10.01 -4.91
CA ARG A 17 -7.11 10.90 -5.99
C ARG A 17 -8.13 11.92 -5.52
N ALA A 18 -8.94 11.56 -4.52
CA ALA A 18 -9.96 12.47 -3.98
C ALA A 18 -9.35 13.64 -3.21
N GLU A 19 -8.21 13.42 -2.54
CA GLU A 19 -7.56 14.43 -1.71
C GLU A 19 -6.33 15.08 -2.36
N HIS A 20 -5.72 14.42 -3.33
CA HIS A 20 -4.50 14.89 -3.97
C HIS A 20 -4.62 14.83 -5.49
N ALA A 21 -4.54 15.97 -6.15
CA ALA A 21 -4.62 16.04 -7.60
C ALA A 21 -3.31 15.58 -8.24
N ASN A 22 -3.43 14.98 -9.43
CA ASN A 22 -2.29 14.65 -10.28
C ASN A 22 -1.30 13.62 -9.69
N VAL A 23 -1.79 12.73 -8.82
CA VAL A 23 -0.97 11.64 -8.30
C VAL A 23 -1.10 10.44 -9.23
N ALA A 24 0.04 9.90 -9.68
CA ALA A 24 0.05 8.67 -10.45
C ALA A 24 -0.11 7.47 -9.49
N ILE A 25 -0.96 6.51 -9.86
CA ILE A 25 -1.22 5.32 -9.05
C ILE A 25 -0.77 4.11 -9.87
N VAL A 26 0.09 3.29 -9.27
CA VAL A 26 0.65 2.11 -9.92
C VAL A 26 0.44 0.90 -9.01
N GLY A 27 -0.11 -0.17 -9.55
CA GLY A 27 -0.40 -1.40 -8.81
C GLY A 27 0.73 -2.43 -8.86
N GLU A 28 1.98 -1.98 -8.84
CA GLU A 28 3.15 -2.86 -8.86
C GLU A 28 4.33 -2.18 -8.17
N ASN A 29 5.32 -2.99 -7.79
CA ASN A 29 6.56 -2.44 -7.25
C ASN A 29 7.36 -1.80 -8.38
N ILE A 30 7.76 -0.55 -8.19
CA ILE A 30 8.57 0.17 -9.17
C ILE A 30 9.80 0.75 -8.49
N ARG A 31 10.88 0.82 -9.27
CA ARG A 31 12.14 1.38 -8.81
C ARG A 31 12.16 2.89 -8.99
N GLN A 32 11.65 3.34 -10.12
CA GLN A 32 11.61 4.76 -10.45
C GLN A 32 10.34 5.06 -11.25
N PRO A 33 9.45 5.92 -10.73
CA PRO A 33 8.21 6.23 -11.45
C PRO A 33 8.50 7.13 -12.66
N SER A 34 7.60 7.04 -13.65
CA SER A 34 7.68 7.87 -14.85
C SER A 34 7.08 9.26 -14.60
N SER A 35 6.31 9.45 -13.56
CA SER A 35 5.73 10.74 -13.19
C SER A 35 5.66 10.88 -11.68
N PHE A 36 5.62 12.13 -11.21
CA PHE A 36 5.60 12.46 -9.79
C PHE A 36 4.48 13.46 -9.49
N PRO A 37 3.88 13.41 -8.31
CA PRO A 37 4.06 12.37 -7.29
C PRO A 37 3.44 11.04 -7.73
N CYS A 38 3.90 9.95 -7.13
CA CYS A 38 3.44 8.61 -7.51
C CYS A 38 3.24 7.76 -6.26
N VAL A 39 2.18 6.95 -6.26
CA VAL A 39 1.94 5.92 -5.25
C VAL A 39 1.97 4.57 -5.95
N ALA A 40 2.87 3.70 -5.51
CA ALA A 40 2.99 2.34 -6.02
C ALA A 40 2.61 1.36 -4.92
N MET A 41 1.86 0.34 -5.27
CA MET A 41 1.34 -0.64 -4.32
C MET A 41 1.54 -2.05 -4.87
N ASP A 42 1.98 -2.97 -4.00
CA ASP A 42 2.07 -4.38 -4.38
C ASP A 42 1.81 -5.28 -3.17
N GLU A 43 1.46 -6.53 -3.46
CA GLU A 43 1.31 -7.55 -2.43
C GLU A 43 2.62 -8.31 -2.33
N THR A 44 3.24 -8.27 -1.14
CA THR A 44 4.55 -8.90 -0.92
C THR A 44 4.45 -10.24 -0.21
N TYR A 45 3.28 -10.56 0.37
CA TYR A 45 3.10 -11.78 1.15
C TYR A 45 1.62 -12.17 1.14
N ASN A 46 1.34 -13.42 0.88
CA ASN A 46 -0.02 -13.96 0.91
C ASN A 46 0.08 -15.45 1.20
N VAL A 47 -0.24 -15.86 2.42
CA VAL A 47 -0.11 -17.24 2.86
C VAL A 47 -1.40 -17.66 3.54
N PRO A 48 -1.93 -18.87 3.23
CA PRO A 48 -3.08 -19.38 3.96
C PRO A 48 -2.74 -19.46 5.44
N SER A 49 -3.53 -18.80 6.28
CA SER A 49 -3.32 -18.80 7.72
C SER A 49 -4.24 -19.79 8.43
N GLN A 50 -5.32 -20.19 7.76
CA GLN A 50 -6.27 -21.16 8.29
C GLN A 50 -6.98 -21.86 7.14
N LEU A 51 -7.11 -23.19 7.22
CA LEU A 51 -7.79 -24.02 6.23
C LEU A 51 -9.07 -24.59 6.81
N SER A 52 -10.07 -24.80 5.95
CA SER A 52 -11.29 -25.50 6.33
C SER A 52 -11.05 -27.01 6.40
N SER A 53 -12.05 -27.74 6.87
CA SER A 53 -11.97 -29.20 6.96
C SER A 53 -11.82 -29.90 5.60
N SER A 54 -12.13 -29.19 4.50
CA SER A 54 -11.93 -29.68 3.14
C SER A 54 -10.63 -29.17 2.51
N ASP A 55 -9.71 -28.63 3.31
CA ASP A 55 -8.45 -28.02 2.89
C ASP A 55 -8.64 -26.79 2.01
N ALA A 56 -9.83 -26.18 2.02
CA ALA A 56 -10.05 -24.90 1.36
C ALA A 56 -9.51 -23.77 2.24
N GLU A 57 -8.89 -22.78 1.60
CA GLU A 57 -8.34 -21.61 2.26
C GLU A 57 -9.46 -20.77 2.89
N GLU A 58 -9.41 -20.59 4.22
CA GLU A 58 -10.40 -19.80 4.95
C GLU A 58 -9.93 -18.39 5.24
N TYR A 59 -8.66 -18.24 5.59
CA TYR A 59 -8.00 -16.97 5.85
C TYR A 59 -6.66 -16.91 5.14
N ALA A 60 -6.26 -15.73 4.77
CA ALA A 60 -4.92 -15.47 4.26
C ALA A 60 -4.28 -14.37 5.08
N ALA A 61 -3.05 -14.60 5.50
CA ALA A 61 -2.20 -13.55 6.07
C ALA A 61 -1.56 -12.81 4.92
N VAL A 62 -1.84 -11.52 4.80
CA VAL A 62 -1.36 -10.70 3.67
C VAL A 62 -0.50 -9.55 4.15
N THR A 63 0.45 -9.18 3.33
CA THR A 63 1.25 -7.96 3.51
C THR A 63 1.22 -7.17 2.20
N TYR A 64 0.83 -5.92 2.30
CA TYR A 64 0.85 -4.97 1.19
C TYR A 64 1.94 -3.94 1.42
N ARG A 65 2.71 -3.64 0.38
CA ARG A 65 3.69 -2.58 0.43
C ARG A 65 3.17 -1.38 -0.33
N VAL A 66 3.32 -0.20 0.26
CA VAL A 66 2.97 1.07 -0.38
C VAL A 66 4.22 1.93 -0.43
N GLN A 67 4.53 2.43 -1.63
CA GLN A 67 5.63 3.36 -1.84
C GLN A 67 5.07 4.68 -2.33
N VAL A 68 5.51 5.79 -1.73
CA VAL A 68 5.14 7.13 -2.16
C VAL A 68 6.39 7.85 -2.62
N PHE A 69 6.36 8.35 -3.84
CA PHE A 69 7.49 9.05 -4.45
C PHE A 69 7.10 10.51 -4.73
N ALA A 70 7.99 11.43 -4.39
CA ALA A 70 7.81 12.84 -4.69
C ALA A 70 9.13 13.47 -5.08
N THR A 71 9.07 14.54 -5.85
CA THR A 71 10.25 15.26 -6.33
C THR A 71 10.01 16.77 -6.25
N GLY A 72 11.08 17.55 -6.37
CA GLY A 72 11.00 19.00 -6.38
C GLY A 72 11.01 19.64 -5.00
N GLU A 73 10.75 20.92 -4.94
CA GLU A 73 10.65 21.67 -3.70
C GLU A 73 9.43 21.19 -2.92
N GLY A 74 9.59 21.01 -1.61
CA GLY A 74 8.50 20.53 -0.76
C GLY A 74 8.17 19.05 -0.93
N LYS A 75 9.04 18.27 -1.58
CA LYS A 75 8.81 16.83 -1.82
C LYS A 75 8.55 16.04 -0.55
N ARG A 76 9.26 16.36 0.53
CA ARG A 76 9.08 15.67 1.80
C ARG A 76 7.69 15.92 2.38
N ALA A 77 7.24 17.15 2.39
CA ALA A 77 5.91 17.50 2.88
C ALA A 77 4.81 16.88 2.00
N GLN A 78 4.99 16.94 0.69
CA GLN A 78 4.04 16.36 -0.26
C GLN A 78 3.92 14.85 -0.07
N ALA A 79 5.04 14.15 0.03
CA ALA A 79 5.04 12.70 0.22
C ALA A 79 4.37 12.32 1.54
N ARG A 80 4.62 13.07 2.61
CA ARG A 80 4.02 12.81 3.91
C ARG A 80 2.51 13.05 3.92
N GLU A 81 2.03 14.06 3.24
CA GLU A 81 0.59 14.33 3.13
C GLU A 81 -0.11 13.22 2.37
N ILE A 82 0.47 12.77 1.27
CA ILE A 82 -0.07 11.65 0.49
C ILE A 82 -0.07 10.37 1.34
N PHE A 83 1.03 10.10 2.03
CA PHE A 83 1.11 8.91 2.89
C PHE A 83 0.11 8.97 4.03
N ALA A 84 -0.18 10.14 4.59
CA ALA A 84 -1.19 10.28 5.63
C ALA A 84 -2.57 9.81 5.14
N THR A 85 -2.92 10.14 3.89
CA THR A 85 -4.15 9.66 3.26
C THR A 85 -4.14 8.14 3.09
N VAL A 86 -3.01 7.58 2.64
CA VAL A 86 -2.84 6.14 2.51
C VAL A 86 -3.02 5.44 3.86
N ALA A 87 -2.34 5.94 4.90
CA ALA A 87 -2.39 5.36 6.23
C ALA A 87 -3.81 5.40 6.82
N LYS A 88 -4.51 6.51 6.64
CA LYS A 88 -5.89 6.66 7.09
C LYS A 88 -6.82 5.66 6.40
N THR A 89 -6.64 5.48 5.10
CA THR A 89 -7.44 4.53 4.32
C THR A 89 -7.17 3.10 4.77
N CYS A 90 -5.89 2.74 4.93
CA CYS A 90 -5.51 1.40 5.41
C CYS A 90 -6.04 1.13 6.80
N HIS A 91 -5.99 2.12 7.70
CA HIS A 91 -6.55 1.97 9.04
C HIS A 91 -8.06 1.70 8.97
N GLY A 92 -8.78 2.42 8.11
CA GLY A 92 -10.21 2.20 7.90
C GLY A 92 -10.54 0.84 7.31
N LEU A 93 -9.59 0.22 6.61
CA LEU A 93 -9.72 -1.14 6.06
C LEU A 93 -9.23 -2.22 7.02
N ASN A 94 -8.88 -1.87 8.26
CA ASN A 94 -8.35 -2.80 9.27
C ASN A 94 -6.97 -3.37 8.92
N LEU A 95 -6.20 -2.67 8.11
CA LEU A 95 -4.80 -3.01 7.85
C LEU A 95 -3.93 -2.35 8.91
N ILE A 96 -2.95 -3.08 9.42
CA ILE A 96 -2.02 -2.57 10.45
C ILE A 96 -0.68 -2.27 9.80
N ARG A 97 -0.20 -1.04 9.99
CA ARG A 97 1.13 -0.67 9.53
C ARG A 97 2.19 -1.38 10.37
N LYS A 98 3.10 -2.07 9.71
CA LYS A 98 4.20 -2.78 10.37
C LYS A 98 5.54 -2.09 10.20
N THR A 99 5.79 -1.48 9.04
CA THR A 99 7.03 -0.76 8.78
C THR A 99 6.74 0.60 8.18
N TYR A 100 7.70 1.51 8.37
CA TYR A 100 7.68 2.83 7.75
C TYR A 100 9.11 3.30 7.65
N THR A 101 9.58 3.50 6.42
CA THR A 101 10.93 4.01 6.18
C THR A 101 10.87 5.16 5.21
N THR A 102 11.73 6.14 5.43
CA THR A 102 11.87 7.29 4.54
C THR A 102 13.32 7.36 4.11
N THR A 103 13.56 7.30 2.81
CA THR A 103 14.93 7.37 2.29
C THR A 103 14.96 8.22 1.04
N PRO A 104 16.08 8.92 0.77
CA PRO A 104 16.31 9.44 -0.56
C PRO A 104 16.43 8.25 -1.52
N ASP A 105 15.97 8.43 -2.74
CA ASP A 105 16.12 7.41 -3.76
C ASP A 105 17.62 7.14 -4.01
N LEU A 106 18.00 5.86 -4.06
CA LEU A 106 19.40 5.48 -4.27
C LEU A 106 19.93 5.87 -5.65
N TYR A 107 19.03 6.03 -6.61
CA TYR A 107 19.41 6.32 -8.01
C TYR A 107 19.32 7.81 -8.33
N ASN A 108 18.53 8.56 -7.55
CA ASN A 108 18.34 9.98 -7.79
C ASN A 108 17.97 10.67 -6.48
N SER A 109 18.92 11.42 -5.92
CA SER A 109 18.73 12.13 -4.64
C SER A 109 17.69 13.24 -4.70
N SER A 110 17.22 13.63 -5.88
CA SER A 110 16.13 14.59 -6.02
C SER A 110 14.76 13.98 -5.71
N ILE A 111 14.68 12.65 -5.59
CA ILE A 111 13.45 11.93 -5.31
C ILE A 111 13.41 11.54 -3.84
N TYR A 112 12.29 11.87 -3.18
CA TYR A 112 12.01 11.44 -1.82
C TYR A 112 11.05 10.27 -1.85
N GLN A 113 11.36 9.22 -1.10
CA GLN A 113 10.58 8.00 -1.09
C GLN A 113 10.16 7.63 0.33
N ILE A 114 8.88 7.30 0.49
CA ILE A 114 8.34 6.66 1.70
C ILE A 114 7.98 5.22 1.30
N SER A 115 8.40 4.26 2.12
CA SER A 115 8.03 2.86 1.93
C SER A 115 7.46 2.33 3.23
N ALA A 116 6.29 1.70 3.15
CA ALA A 116 5.62 1.16 4.32
C ALA A 116 4.96 -0.17 3.98
N THR A 117 4.81 -1.04 4.99
CA THR A 117 4.06 -2.28 4.84
C THR A 117 2.88 -2.30 5.80
N PHE A 118 1.79 -2.91 5.32
CA PHE A 118 0.55 -3.07 6.08
C PHE A 118 0.16 -4.54 6.04
N GLU A 119 -0.28 -5.07 7.17
CA GLU A 119 -0.64 -6.48 7.30
C GLU A 119 -2.05 -6.66 7.84
N ALA A 120 -2.67 -7.75 7.45
CA ALA A 120 -3.97 -8.16 7.96
C ALA A 120 -4.21 -9.65 7.66
N ASP A 121 -5.22 -10.22 8.30
CA ASP A 121 -5.80 -11.49 7.90
C ASP A 121 -7.07 -11.21 7.13
N ILE A 122 -7.23 -11.81 5.96
CA ILE A 122 -8.42 -11.63 5.12
C ILE A 122 -9.14 -12.98 5.04
N ARG A 123 -10.43 -12.96 5.39
CA ARG A 123 -11.28 -14.15 5.29
C ARG A 123 -11.76 -14.34 3.85
N SER A 124 -12.15 -15.56 3.52
CA SER A 124 -12.57 -15.91 2.15
C SER A 124 -13.76 -15.09 1.64
N ASP A 125 -14.55 -14.51 2.55
CA ASP A 125 -15.67 -13.62 2.18
C ASP A 125 -15.28 -12.15 2.03
N GLY A 126 -13.99 -11.82 2.18
CA GLY A 126 -13.47 -10.47 2.04
C GLY A 126 -13.39 -9.66 3.32
N MET A 127 -13.80 -10.22 4.45
CA MET A 127 -13.63 -9.53 5.72
C MET A 127 -12.17 -9.44 6.11
N ILE A 128 -11.76 -8.24 6.53
CA ILE A 128 -10.37 -7.96 6.90
C ILE A 128 -10.27 -7.82 8.41
N PHE A 129 -9.37 -8.57 9.00
CA PHE A 129 -9.14 -8.58 10.45
C PHE A 129 -7.73 -8.11 10.75
N ARG A 130 -7.59 -7.28 11.78
CA ARG A 130 -6.27 -6.85 12.25
C ARG A 130 -5.52 -8.03 12.85
N ARG A 131 -4.23 -8.07 12.57
CA ARG A 131 -3.34 -9.08 13.12
C ARG A 131 -2.75 -8.66 14.45
#